data_6ba9d1f53e8f67ca45c59084f6e12f4c
#
_entry.id   6ba9d1f53e8f67ca45c59084f6e12f4c
#
_cell.length_a   1.000
_cell.length_b   1.000
_cell.length_c   1.000
_cell.angle_alpha   90.00
_cell.angle_beta   90.00
_cell.angle_gamma   90.00
#
_symmetry.space_group_name_H-M   'P 1'
#
loop_
_entity.id
_entity.type
_entity.pdbx_description
1 polymer ?
#
loop_
_entity_poly.entity_id
_entity_poly.type
_entity_poly.pdbx_seq_one_letter_code
_entity_poly.pdbx_strand_id
1 'polypeptide(L)'
;MRNFCRFYTQKVEEAVISQNPQAPTGVVTLTLDGNRVARQNVSDVKEAEQLLKEHNIDYSLEGVPQESTMLTIVMPFMLSIVVVVVIIMVMNRSASGGGANSRMMNFGRSRARLSRDSKVNFSRVAGLEEEKEELEEVVDFLKNPQKYTSVGARIPKGLLLVGPPGTGKTLLAKAVAGEAGVPFFSISGSDFVEMFVGVGASRVRDLFEEAKKNAPCIVFIDEIDAVARRRGTGMGGGHDEREQTLNQLLVEMDGFGVNEGIIVMAATNRVDILDPAILRPGRFDRKVAVGRPDVKGREEILKVHSKEKPLSEDVDLHRVAQTTSGFTGADLENLMNEAAILSARENRRFIRQNDIDRAFVKVGIGAEKRSKIISEKDKKITAYHEAGHAILFHVLPDVGPVHTVSIIPTGVGAAGYTMPLPEKDEMFNTRGRMLQDIMVDLGGRIAEELIFKDVTTGASQDIKQATQLARAMVTQYGMSERVGMIQYGSDDDEVFIGRDLAHTKSYGNEMADVIDEEVKRIVDECYAKAKEIICGHEDVLHSCAALLIEKEKIGQEEFEALFAQKEVTV
;
A
#
# COMPACT_ATOMS: atom_id res chain seq x y z
N MET A 1 34.99 10.88 -77.50
CA MET A 1 35.41 9.92 -78.52
C MET A 1 36.28 10.56 -79.63
N ARG A 2 35.82 11.61 -80.38
CA ARG A 2 36.62 12.23 -81.48
C ARG A 2 38.05 12.63 -81.08
N ASN A 3 38.22 13.27 -79.91
CA ASN A 3 39.57 13.62 -79.43
C ASN A 3 40.36 12.41 -79.00
N PHE A 4 39.77 11.36 -78.51
CA PHE A 4 40.42 10.12 -78.09
C PHE A 4 40.91 9.32 -79.26
N CYS A 5 40.17 9.12 -80.35
CA CYS A 5 40.56 8.48 -81.56
C CYS A 5 41.66 9.30 -82.27
N ARG A 6 41.57 10.66 -82.28
CA ARG A 6 42.56 11.58 -82.98
C ARG A 6 43.94 11.53 -82.31
N PHE A 7 44.02 11.28 -80.99
CA PHE A 7 45.28 11.20 -80.29
C PHE A 7 46.01 9.86 -80.48
N TYR A 8 45.29 8.79 -80.77
CA TYR A 8 45.84 7.40 -80.78
C TYR A 8 45.85 6.75 -82.18
N THR A 9 45.31 7.38 -83.23
CA THR A 9 45.09 6.81 -84.57
C THR A 9 46.34 6.21 -85.19
N GLN A 10 47.57 6.68 -84.82
CA GLN A 10 48.85 6.18 -85.35
C GLN A 10 49.48 5.07 -84.47
N LYS A 11 48.82 4.63 -83.38
CA LYS A 11 49.43 3.75 -82.39
C LYS A 11 48.46 2.65 -81.93
N VAL A 12 47.31 2.52 -82.58
CA VAL A 12 46.28 1.48 -82.17
C VAL A 12 46.51 0.26 -83.02
N GLU A 13 46.73 -0.89 -82.36
CA GLU A 13 46.82 -2.18 -83.00
C GLU A 13 45.48 -2.86 -83.16
N GLU A 14 44.64 -2.75 -82.14
CA GLU A 14 43.32 -3.37 -82.10
C GLU A 14 42.34 -2.56 -81.24
N ALA A 15 41.02 -2.58 -81.60
CA ALA A 15 40.00 -1.98 -80.82
C ALA A 15 38.92 -3.04 -80.52
N VAL A 16 38.46 -3.11 -79.21
CA VAL A 16 37.37 -3.98 -78.79
C VAL A 16 36.26 -3.10 -78.26
N ILE A 17 35.07 -3.29 -78.78
CA ILE A 17 33.85 -2.63 -78.32
C ILE A 17 33.01 -3.60 -77.51
N SER A 18 32.85 -3.36 -76.22
CA SER A 18 31.94 -4.10 -75.32
C SER A 18 30.69 -3.31 -75.08
N GLN A 19 29.54 -3.80 -75.53
CA GLN A 19 28.23 -3.14 -75.36
C GLN A 19 27.58 -3.54 -74.04
N ASN A 20 26.92 -2.56 -73.37
CA ASN A 20 26.14 -2.84 -72.19
C ASN A 20 24.80 -3.51 -72.55
N PRO A 21 24.26 -4.46 -71.69
CA PRO A 21 23.07 -5.26 -72.06
C PRO A 21 21.79 -4.47 -72.23
N GLN A 22 21.67 -3.32 -71.63
CA GLN A 22 20.38 -2.58 -71.52
C GLN A 22 20.39 -1.16 -72.13
N ALA A 23 21.50 -0.70 -72.66
CA ALA A 23 21.60 0.65 -73.20
C ALA A 23 22.53 0.71 -74.42
N PRO A 24 22.37 1.69 -75.34
CA PRO A 24 23.26 1.87 -76.46
C PRO A 24 24.69 2.22 -76.04
N THR A 25 24.93 2.38 -74.76
CA THR A 25 26.23 2.70 -74.18
C THR A 25 27.17 1.52 -74.17
N GLY A 26 28.46 1.75 -74.19
CA GLY A 26 29.48 0.69 -74.14
C GLY A 26 30.86 1.22 -73.72
N VAL A 27 31.81 0.33 -73.73
CA VAL A 27 33.24 0.67 -73.46
C VAL A 27 34.05 0.28 -74.68
N VAL A 28 34.80 1.26 -75.20
CA VAL A 28 35.77 1.00 -76.24
C VAL A 28 37.14 0.81 -75.55
N THR A 29 37.76 -0.34 -75.80
CA THR A 29 39.09 -0.70 -75.31
C THR A 29 40.07 -0.66 -76.52
N LEU A 30 41.00 0.24 -76.51
CA LEU A 30 42.04 0.34 -77.55
C LEU A 30 43.34 -0.28 -77.03
N THR A 31 43.90 -1.22 -77.78
CA THR A 31 45.23 -1.75 -77.54
C THR A 31 46.21 -0.98 -78.37
N LEU A 32 47.20 -0.33 -77.75
CA LEU A 32 48.19 0.50 -78.36
C LEU A 32 49.49 -0.26 -78.49
N ASP A 33 50.37 0.23 -79.41
CA ASP A 33 51.75 -0.26 -79.60
C ASP A 33 52.45 -0.45 -78.22
N GLY A 34 52.99 -1.65 -77.99
CA GLY A 34 53.62 -2.02 -76.71
C GLY A 34 52.67 -2.53 -75.65
N ASN A 35 51.52 -3.05 -76.04
CA ASN A 35 50.53 -3.71 -75.17
C ASN A 35 49.88 -2.81 -74.06
N ARG A 36 49.81 -1.52 -74.33
CA ARG A 36 49.15 -0.54 -73.48
C ARG A 36 47.66 -0.50 -73.82
N VAL A 37 46.81 -0.58 -72.81
CA VAL A 37 45.35 -0.60 -72.99
C VAL A 37 44.77 0.73 -72.54
N ALA A 38 44.01 1.40 -73.42
CA ALA A 38 43.21 2.59 -73.07
C ALA A 38 41.74 2.28 -73.20
N ARG A 39 40.97 2.63 -72.15
CA ARG A 39 39.52 2.39 -72.08
C ARG A 39 38.72 3.69 -72.01
N GLN A 40 37.64 3.77 -72.81
CA GLN A 40 36.78 4.93 -72.84
C GLN A 40 35.35 4.50 -72.86
N ASN A 41 34.53 5.01 -71.94
CA ASN A 41 33.10 4.81 -71.99
C ASN A 41 32.47 5.63 -73.12
N VAL A 42 31.55 5.02 -73.86
CA VAL A 42 30.85 5.68 -74.98
C VAL A 42 29.34 5.68 -74.70
N SER A 43 28.69 6.77 -75.07
CA SER A 43 27.25 6.99 -74.91
C SER A 43 26.44 6.27 -76.00
N ASP A 44 27.06 6.03 -77.17
CA ASP A 44 26.48 5.24 -78.23
C ASP A 44 27.54 4.42 -78.92
N VAL A 45 27.33 3.08 -78.92
CA VAL A 45 28.23 2.12 -79.54
C VAL A 45 28.30 2.31 -81.05
N LYS A 46 27.18 2.66 -81.71
CA LYS A 46 27.15 2.90 -83.15
C LYS A 46 27.96 4.11 -83.56
N GLU A 47 27.92 5.18 -82.80
CA GLU A 47 28.76 6.37 -83.03
C GLU A 47 30.27 6.03 -82.87
N ALA A 48 30.56 5.20 -81.87
CA ALA A 48 31.93 4.74 -81.64
C ALA A 48 32.46 3.84 -82.81
N GLU A 49 31.58 2.93 -83.27
CA GLU A 49 31.88 2.07 -84.44
C GLU A 49 32.13 2.91 -85.69
N GLN A 50 31.33 3.95 -85.97
CA GLN A 50 31.48 4.82 -87.12
C GLN A 50 32.79 5.62 -87.05
N LEU A 51 33.16 6.13 -85.90
CA LEU A 51 34.40 6.83 -85.65
C LEU A 51 35.62 5.93 -85.85
N LEU A 52 35.61 4.64 -85.42
CA LEU A 52 36.71 3.71 -85.62
C LEU A 52 36.86 3.36 -87.09
N LYS A 53 35.73 3.19 -87.86
CA LYS A 53 35.75 3.02 -89.32
C LYS A 53 36.34 4.27 -90.08
N GLU A 54 35.94 5.46 -89.67
CA GLU A 54 36.46 6.71 -90.30
C GLU A 54 37.94 6.85 -90.13
N HIS A 55 38.54 6.28 -89.05
CA HIS A 55 39.96 6.32 -88.79
C HIS A 55 40.74 5.07 -89.24
N ASN A 56 40.11 4.13 -89.95
CA ASN A 56 40.70 2.87 -90.45
C ASN A 56 41.30 2.01 -89.32
N ILE A 57 40.68 1.92 -88.19
CA ILE A 57 41.05 1.08 -87.04
C ILE A 57 40.24 -0.19 -87.10
N ASP A 58 40.91 -1.36 -87.14
CA ASP A 58 40.26 -2.63 -87.03
C ASP A 58 39.65 -2.80 -85.66
N TYR A 59 38.35 -3.22 -85.57
CA TYR A 59 37.68 -3.41 -84.33
C TYR A 59 36.94 -4.73 -84.30
N SER A 60 36.78 -5.30 -83.11
CA SER A 60 35.94 -6.43 -82.83
C SER A 60 34.81 -6.03 -81.85
N LEU A 61 33.58 -6.65 -82.04
CA LEU A 61 32.45 -6.48 -81.17
C LEU A 61 32.40 -7.67 -80.22
N GLU A 62 32.53 -7.39 -78.97
CA GLU A 62 32.35 -8.43 -77.92
C GLU A 62 30.86 -8.65 -77.71
N GLY A 63 30.41 -9.92 -77.71
CA GLY A 63 29.01 -10.28 -77.55
C GLY A 63 28.42 -9.79 -76.25
N VAL A 64 27.18 -9.28 -76.31
CA VAL A 64 26.44 -8.80 -75.12
C VAL A 64 26.29 -9.95 -74.13
N PRO A 65 26.72 -9.80 -72.86
CA PRO A 65 26.54 -10.84 -71.87
C PRO A 65 25.05 -11.14 -71.70
N GLN A 66 24.60 -12.37 -71.97
CA GLN A 66 23.23 -12.79 -71.66
C GLN A 66 23.14 -13.05 -70.18
N GLU A 67 22.39 -12.16 -69.45
CA GLU A 67 22.00 -12.46 -68.07
C GLU A 67 21.15 -13.71 -68.02
N SER A 68 21.57 -14.75 -67.27
CA SER A 68 20.76 -15.94 -67.13
C SER A 68 19.58 -15.60 -66.23
N THR A 69 18.37 -15.59 -66.81
CA THR A 69 17.08 -15.36 -66.17
C THR A 69 16.89 -16.31 -64.96
N MET A 70 17.55 -17.45 -64.93
CA MET A 70 17.56 -18.40 -63.85
C MET A 70 18.23 -17.84 -62.57
N LEU A 71 19.37 -17.15 -62.69
CA LEU A 71 20.12 -16.63 -61.53
C LEU A 71 19.52 -15.34 -61.00
N THR A 72 18.99 -14.48 -61.88
CA THR A 72 18.55 -13.14 -61.50
C THR A 72 17.11 -13.06 -60.98
N ILE A 73 16.22 -13.94 -61.44
CA ILE A 73 14.80 -13.91 -61.09
C ILE A 73 14.38 -15.19 -60.34
N VAL A 74 14.70 -16.38 -60.81
CA VAL A 74 14.18 -17.63 -60.25
C VAL A 74 14.83 -17.95 -58.90
N MET A 75 16.12 -17.71 -58.74
CA MET A 75 16.83 -18.04 -57.51
C MET A 75 16.40 -17.19 -56.30
N PRO A 76 16.24 -15.86 -56.40
CA PRO A 76 15.71 -15.06 -55.28
C PRO A 76 14.27 -15.41 -54.92
N PHE A 77 13.45 -15.78 -55.91
CA PHE A 77 12.07 -16.21 -55.69
C PHE A 77 12.00 -17.54 -54.94
N MET A 78 12.83 -18.54 -55.33
CA MET A 78 12.95 -19.79 -54.61
C MET A 78 13.51 -19.61 -53.22
N LEU A 79 14.49 -18.72 -53.02
CA LEU A 79 15.04 -18.41 -51.71
C LEU A 79 13.99 -17.74 -50.80
N SER A 80 13.17 -16.86 -51.33
CA SER A 80 12.08 -16.22 -50.57
C SER A 80 11.00 -17.23 -50.14
N ILE A 81 10.67 -18.20 -51.00
CA ILE A 81 9.75 -19.30 -50.66
C ILE A 81 10.33 -20.18 -49.55
N VAL A 82 11.61 -20.49 -49.61
CA VAL A 82 12.30 -21.29 -48.58
C VAL A 82 12.30 -20.52 -47.25
N VAL A 83 12.58 -19.21 -47.27
CA VAL A 83 12.55 -18.37 -46.07
C VAL A 83 11.12 -18.34 -45.47
N VAL A 84 10.09 -18.17 -46.28
CA VAL A 84 8.69 -18.21 -45.82
C VAL A 84 8.33 -19.56 -45.24
N VAL A 85 8.73 -20.66 -45.86
CA VAL A 85 8.51 -22.01 -45.34
C VAL A 85 9.24 -22.24 -44.02
N VAL A 86 10.49 -21.72 -43.89
CA VAL A 86 11.26 -21.80 -42.64
C VAL A 86 10.59 -20.96 -41.56
N ILE A 87 10.11 -19.76 -41.87
CA ILE A 87 9.37 -18.93 -40.95
C ILE A 87 8.08 -19.62 -40.48
N ILE A 88 7.31 -20.22 -41.40
CA ILE A 88 6.09 -20.99 -41.07
C ILE A 88 6.45 -22.24 -40.23
N MET A 89 7.56 -22.91 -40.53
CA MET A 89 8.02 -24.08 -39.75
C MET A 89 8.48 -23.68 -38.34
N VAL A 90 9.18 -22.54 -38.21
CA VAL A 90 9.58 -21.96 -36.90
C VAL A 90 8.34 -21.50 -36.14
N MET A 91 7.39 -20.82 -36.77
CA MET A 91 6.11 -20.43 -36.15
C MET A 91 5.29 -21.65 -35.73
N ASN A 92 5.20 -22.70 -36.56
CA ASN A 92 4.51 -23.95 -36.18
C ASN A 92 5.25 -24.74 -35.09
N ARG A 93 6.57 -24.73 -35.07
CA ARG A 93 7.35 -25.31 -33.97
C ARG A 93 7.21 -24.51 -32.68
N SER A 94 7.13 -23.19 -32.77
CA SER A 94 6.84 -22.33 -31.64
C SER A 94 5.38 -22.45 -31.16
N ALA A 95 4.45 -22.77 -32.05
CA ALA A 95 3.04 -23.01 -31.73
C ALA A 95 2.79 -24.43 -31.16
N SER A 96 3.60 -25.41 -31.50
CA SER A 96 3.51 -26.79 -30.93
C SER A 96 4.38 -26.97 -29.67
N GLY A 97 5.34 -26.09 -29.41
CA GLY A 97 6.03 -25.97 -28.12
C GLY A 97 5.23 -25.09 -27.18
N GLY A 98 4.37 -25.69 -26.33
CA GLY A 98 3.35 -25.09 -25.44
C GLY A 98 3.79 -24.00 -24.45
N GLY A 99 4.52 -22.97 -24.88
CA GLY A 99 5.00 -21.89 -24.00
C GLY A 99 4.29 -20.54 -24.16
N ALA A 100 3.86 -20.15 -25.35
CA ALA A 100 3.28 -18.84 -25.59
C ALA A 100 1.73 -18.86 -25.51
N ASN A 101 1.08 -19.87 -26.07
CA ASN A 101 -0.38 -20.02 -25.97
C ASN A 101 -0.82 -20.41 -24.54
N SER A 102 -0.02 -21.19 -23.80
CA SER A 102 -0.34 -21.50 -22.39
C SER A 102 -0.18 -20.27 -21.47
N ARG A 103 0.72 -19.34 -21.78
CA ARG A 103 0.81 -18.07 -21.07
C ARG A 103 -0.38 -17.14 -21.36
N MET A 104 -0.84 -17.07 -22.61
CA MET A 104 -2.04 -16.30 -22.98
C MET A 104 -3.32 -16.91 -22.38
N MET A 105 -3.47 -18.24 -22.36
CA MET A 105 -4.61 -18.91 -21.72
C MET A 105 -4.60 -18.85 -20.20
N ASN A 106 -3.46 -18.58 -19.56
CA ASN A 106 -3.36 -18.46 -18.11
C ASN A 106 -3.63 -17.04 -17.57
N PHE A 107 -3.76 -16.02 -18.42
CA PHE A 107 -4.04 -14.64 -17.97
C PHE A 107 -5.40 -14.48 -17.29
N GLY A 108 -6.39 -15.28 -17.66
CA GLY A 108 -7.74 -15.26 -17.09
C GLY A 108 -7.96 -16.21 -15.91
N ARG A 109 -6.95 -17.02 -15.53
CA ARG A 109 -7.09 -17.95 -14.41
C ARG A 109 -7.01 -17.25 -13.08
N SER A 110 -7.82 -17.73 -12.15
CA SER A 110 -7.81 -17.27 -10.75
C SER A 110 -6.43 -17.49 -10.12
N ARG A 111 -5.95 -16.46 -9.40
CA ARG A 111 -4.74 -16.54 -8.56
C ARG A 111 -5.07 -16.98 -7.14
N ALA A 112 -6.28 -17.44 -6.88
CA ALA A 112 -6.72 -17.85 -5.56
C ALA A 112 -5.82 -18.97 -5.00
N ARG A 113 -5.42 -18.81 -3.75
CA ARG A 113 -4.66 -19.82 -3.01
C ARG A 113 -5.63 -20.78 -2.38
N LEU A 114 -5.63 -22.02 -2.84
CA LEU A 114 -6.39 -23.10 -2.21
C LEU A 114 -5.60 -23.67 -1.02
N SER A 115 -6.18 -23.57 0.17
CA SER A 115 -5.71 -24.28 1.36
C SER A 115 -6.74 -25.36 1.70
N ARG A 116 -6.38 -26.63 1.56
CA ARG A 116 -7.26 -27.76 1.89
C ARG A 116 -7.26 -28.11 3.37
N ASP A 117 -6.12 -27.86 4.04
CA ASP A 117 -5.94 -28.14 5.47
C ASP A 117 -5.56 -26.85 6.19
N SER A 118 -6.55 -26.06 6.59
CA SER A 118 -6.28 -24.93 7.47
C SER A 118 -5.96 -25.46 8.88
N LYS A 119 -4.69 -25.35 9.29
CA LYS A 119 -4.26 -25.66 10.68
C LYS A 119 -4.71 -24.59 11.68
N VAL A 120 -5.39 -23.55 11.22
CA VAL A 120 -5.88 -22.45 12.03
C VAL A 120 -7.32 -22.75 12.39
N ASN A 121 -7.61 -22.82 13.68
CA ASN A 121 -8.96 -23.00 14.25
C ASN A 121 -9.24 -21.86 15.25
N PHE A 122 -10.42 -21.85 15.86
CA PHE A 122 -10.83 -20.82 16.82
C PHE A 122 -9.92 -20.74 18.06
N SER A 123 -9.18 -21.80 18.42
CA SER A 123 -8.23 -21.76 19.53
C SER A 123 -7.01 -20.85 19.28
N ARG A 124 -6.73 -20.51 18.03
CA ARG A 124 -5.68 -19.55 17.63
C ARG A 124 -6.17 -18.11 17.49
N VAL A 125 -7.46 -17.89 17.56
CA VAL A 125 -8.07 -16.57 17.54
C VAL A 125 -8.41 -16.19 18.99
N ALA A 126 -7.84 -15.10 19.48
CA ALA A 126 -8.05 -14.59 20.83
C ALA A 126 -8.73 -13.22 20.78
N GLY A 127 -9.49 -12.89 21.82
CA GLY A 127 -10.10 -11.58 22.01
C GLY A 127 -11.19 -11.20 21.01
N LEU A 128 -11.90 -12.18 20.44
CA LEU A 128 -13.01 -12.02 19.49
C LEU A 128 -14.09 -13.04 19.83
N GLU A 129 -14.56 -13.06 21.08
CA GLU A 129 -15.47 -14.10 21.55
C GLU A 129 -16.86 -13.97 20.91
N GLU A 130 -17.40 -12.76 20.85
CA GLU A 130 -18.70 -12.47 20.25
C GLU A 130 -18.70 -12.73 18.73
N GLU A 131 -17.65 -12.34 18.05
CA GLU A 131 -17.50 -12.59 16.61
C GLU A 131 -17.34 -14.09 16.30
N LYS A 132 -16.70 -14.86 17.19
CA LYS A 132 -16.63 -16.33 17.06
C LYS A 132 -18.00 -16.96 17.24
N GLU A 133 -18.76 -16.57 18.27
CA GLU A 133 -20.10 -17.06 18.54
C GLU A 133 -21.04 -16.79 17.34
N GLU A 134 -20.97 -15.58 16.76
CA GLU A 134 -21.72 -15.24 15.55
C GLU A 134 -21.35 -16.12 14.35
N LEU A 135 -20.07 -16.49 14.23
CA LEU A 135 -19.55 -17.32 13.14
C LEU A 135 -19.68 -18.83 13.39
N GLU A 136 -19.95 -19.28 14.63
CA GLU A 136 -20.20 -20.69 14.94
C GLU A 136 -21.43 -21.23 14.21
N GLU A 137 -22.45 -20.40 13.99
CA GLU A 137 -23.61 -20.78 13.16
C GLU A 137 -23.21 -21.16 11.74
N VAL A 138 -22.23 -20.44 11.18
CA VAL A 138 -21.70 -20.69 9.84
C VAL A 138 -20.90 -21.99 9.80
N VAL A 139 -20.12 -22.24 10.84
CA VAL A 139 -19.36 -23.49 11.00
C VAL A 139 -20.30 -24.69 11.13
N ASP A 140 -21.34 -24.58 11.99
CA ASP A 140 -22.33 -25.65 12.18
C ASP A 140 -23.10 -25.94 10.88
N PHE A 141 -23.45 -24.90 10.11
CA PHE A 141 -24.07 -25.10 8.80
C PHE A 141 -23.16 -25.86 7.83
N LEU A 142 -21.88 -25.45 7.72
CA LEU A 142 -20.94 -26.11 6.82
C LEU A 142 -20.71 -27.59 7.20
N LYS A 143 -20.76 -27.90 8.50
CA LYS A 143 -20.69 -29.27 9.03
C LYS A 143 -21.99 -30.06 8.85
N ASN A 144 -23.15 -29.43 9.10
CA ASN A 144 -24.44 -30.05 9.19
C ASN A 144 -25.52 -29.31 8.38
N PRO A 145 -25.44 -29.19 7.06
CA PRO A 145 -26.37 -28.37 6.27
C PRO A 145 -27.83 -28.87 6.33
N GLN A 146 -28.04 -30.17 6.53
CA GLN A 146 -29.38 -30.77 6.61
C GLN A 146 -30.20 -30.29 7.81
N LYS A 147 -29.54 -29.96 8.93
CA LYS A 147 -30.19 -29.42 10.14
C LYS A 147 -30.95 -28.12 9.84
N TYR A 148 -30.38 -27.27 9.02
CA TYR A 148 -30.91 -25.96 8.66
C TYR A 148 -31.93 -26.03 7.53
N THR A 149 -31.65 -26.85 6.51
CA THR A 149 -32.54 -27.01 5.36
C THR A 149 -33.85 -27.70 5.72
N SER A 150 -33.84 -28.61 6.70
CA SER A 150 -35.04 -29.33 7.15
C SER A 150 -36.10 -28.41 7.81
N VAL A 151 -35.67 -27.31 8.42
CA VAL A 151 -36.56 -26.30 9.03
C VAL A 151 -36.83 -25.10 8.12
N GLY A 152 -36.33 -25.14 6.87
CA GLY A 152 -36.51 -24.06 5.91
C GLY A 152 -35.63 -22.82 6.14
N ALA A 153 -34.60 -22.92 7.00
CA ALA A 153 -33.68 -21.83 7.27
C ALA A 153 -32.82 -21.54 6.04
N ARG A 154 -32.58 -20.26 5.81
CA ARG A 154 -31.69 -19.77 4.77
C ARG A 154 -30.40 -19.25 5.41
N ILE A 155 -29.29 -19.82 5.02
CA ILE A 155 -27.97 -19.36 5.50
C ILE A 155 -27.49 -18.19 4.65
N PRO A 156 -26.80 -17.21 5.26
CA PRO A 156 -26.22 -16.12 4.51
C PRO A 156 -25.22 -16.64 3.48
N LYS A 157 -25.36 -16.19 2.23
CA LYS A 157 -24.44 -16.54 1.15
C LYS A 157 -23.09 -15.84 1.31
N GLY A 158 -23.12 -14.65 1.91
CA GLY A 158 -21.94 -13.83 2.09
C GLY A 158 -21.87 -13.16 3.46
N LEU A 159 -20.66 -13.13 4.00
CA LEU A 159 -20.31 -12.45 5.24
C LEU A 159 -19.26 -11.39 4.97
N LEU A 160 -19.47 -10.18 5.48
CA LEU A 160 -18.53 -9.08 5.36
C LEU A 160 -17.88 -8.80 6.72
N LEU A 161 -16.58 -9.06 6.83
CA LEU A 161 -15.78 -8.70 8.00
C LEU A 161 -15.32 -7.25 7.86
N VAL A 162 -15.72 -6.40 8.80
CA VAL A 162 -15.46 -4.95 8.77
C VAL A 162 -14.65 -4.56 10.01
N GLY A 163 -13.65 -3.72 9.86
CA GLY A 163 -12.92 -3.18 11.01
C GLY A 163 -11.54 -2.63 10.65
N PRO A 164 -10.83 -2.01 11.60
CA PRO A 164 -9.50 -1.48 11.39
C PRO A 164 -8.49 -2.51 10.87
N PRO A 165 -7.41 -2.10 10.20
CA PRO A 165 -6.35 -3.02 9.81
C PRO A 165 -5.70 -3.66 11.05
N GLY A 166 -5.20 -4.90 10.89
CA GLY A 166 -4.50 -5.60 11.98
C GLY A 166 -5.38 -6.25 13.05
N THR A 167 -6.72 -6.15 12.96
CA THR A 167 -7.65 -6.74 13.96
C THR A 167 -7.90 -8.24 13.79
N GLY A 168 -7.32 -8.89 12.78
CA GLY A 168 -7.39 -10.35 12.63
C GLY A 168 -8.49 -10.86 11.69
N LYS A 169 -9.12 -10.02 10.86
CA LYS A 169 -10.18 -10.40 9.91
C LYS A 169 -9.82 -11.61 9.05
N THR A 170 -8.66 -11.58 8.42
CA THR A 170 -8.14 -12.67 7.58
C THR A 170 -7.86 -13.94 8.40
N LEU A 171 -7.38 -13.79 9.65
CA LEU A 171 -7.15 -14.90 10.57
C LEU A 171 -8.46 -15.55 10.99
N LEU A 172 -9.47 -14.75 11.30
CA LEU A 172 -10.82 -15.20 11.67
C LEU A 172 -11.47 -15.98 10.52
N ALA A 173 -11.40 -15.50 9.29
CA ALA A 173 -11.93 -16.22 8.12
C ALA A 173 -11.23 -17.58 7.92
N LYS A 174 -9.90 -17.65 8.10
CA LYS A 174 -9.16 -18.91 8.06
C LYS A 174 -9.55 -19.86 9.19
N ALA A 175 -9.82 -19.31 10.37
CA ALA A 175 -10.24 -20.10 11.53
C ALA A 175 -11.63 -20.73 11.34
N VAL A 176 -12.57 -20.00 10.74
CA VAL A 176 -13.89 -20.53 10.36
C VAL A 176 -13.75 -21.72 9.41
N ALA A 177 -12.91 -21.61 8.39
CA ALA A 177 -12.69 -22.72 7.45
C ALA A 177 -12.01 -23.92 8.11
N GLY A 178 -11.02 -23.68 8.97
CA GLY A 178 -10.34 -24.75 9.71
C GLY A 178 -11.22 -25.42 10.73
N GLU A 179 -12.08 -24.67 11.41
CA GLU A 179 -13.06 -25.20 12.36
C GLU A 179 -14.15 -26.00 11.64
N ALA A 180 -14.61 -25.54 10.48
CA ALA A 180 -15.57 -26.26 9.64
C ALA A 180 -14.95 -27.46 8.91
N GLY A 181 -13.64 -27.53 8.77
CA GLY A 181 -12.94 -28.60 8.04
C GLY A 181 -13.18 -28.55 6.52
N VAL A 182 -13.41 -27.36 5.95
CA VAL A 182 -13.71 -27.17 4.53
C VAL A 182 -12.57 -26.48 3.78
N PRO A 183 -12.46 -26.68 2.45
CA PRO A 183 -11.48 -25.95 1.62
C PRO A 183 -11.64 -24.44 1.72
N PHE A 184 -10.51 -23.73 1.76
CA PHE A 184 -10.43 -22.28 1.85
C PHE A 184 -9.73 -21.69 0.62
N PHE A 185 -10.47 -20.93 -0.18
CA PHE A 185 -9.96 -20.19 -1.32
C PHE A 185 -9.70 -18.75 -0.88
N SER A 186 -8.48 -18.28 -0.95
CA SER A 186 -8.11 -16.91 -0.57
C SER A 186 -7.56 -16.13 -1.75
N ILE A 187 -8.10 -14.94 -1.97
CA ILE A 187 -7.67 -13.99 -3.00
C ILE A 187 -7.73 -12.57 -2.45
N SER A 188 -6.87 -11.66 -2.93
CA SER A 188 -7.00 -10.23 -2.66
C SER A 188 -7.91 -9.58 -3.70
N GLY A 189 -8.73 -8.62 -3.30
CA GLY A 189 -9.51 -7.79 -4.22
C GLY A 189 -8.64 -7.10 -5.28
N SER A 190 -7.40 -6.73 -4.91
CA SER A 190 -6.43 -6.17 -5.85
C SER A 190 -6.00 -7.13 -6.96
N ASP A 191 -6.06 -8.44 -6.75
CA ASP A 191 -5.74 -9.45 -7.76
C ASP A 191 -6.74 -9.49 -8.93
N PHE A 192 -7.92 -8.91 -8.74
CA PHE A 192 -8.93 -8.78 -9.80
C PHE A 192 -8.74 -7.53 -10.63
N VAL A 193 -7.98 -6.52 -10.15
CA VAL A 193 -7.77 -5.26 -10.86
C VAL A 193 -6.58 -5.43 -11.80
N GLU A 194 -6.85 -5.34 -13.11
CA GLU A 194 -5.83 -5.44 -14.16
C GLU A 194 -5.99 -4.29 -15.16
N MET A 195 -4.97 -4.07 -16.00
CA MET A 195 -5.02 -3.01 -17.03
C MET A 195 -5.88 -3.40 -18.24
N PHE A 196 -6.17 -4.69 -18.42
CA PHE A 196 -6.92 -5.20 -19.56
C PHE A 196 -8.36 -5.49 -19.18
N VAL A 197 -9.30 -4.86 -19.89
CA VAL A 197 -10.74 -5.00 -19.67
C VAL A 197 -11.17 -6.47 -19.83
N GLY A 198 -11.93 -6.97 -18.85
CA GLY A 198 -12.51 -8.31 -18.85
C GLY A 198 -11.65 -9.41 -18.20
N VAL A 199 -10.39 -9.15 -17.88
CA VAL A 199 -9.52 -10.14 -17.21
C VAL A 199 -9.98 -10.37 -15.78
N GLY A 200 -10.30 -9.31 -15.03
CA GLY A 200 -10.83 -9.41 -13.67
C GLY A 200 -12.13 -10.22 -13.61
N ALA A 201 -13.07 -9.92 -14.50
CA ALA A 201 -14.33 -10.67 -14.63
C ALA A 201 -14.11 -12.17 -14.97
N SER A 202 -13.09 -12.48 -15.79
CA SER A 202 -12.73 -13.87 -16.09
C SER A 202 -12.17 -14.59 -14.87
N ARG A 203 -11.32 -13.92 -14.06
CA ARG A 203 -10.79 -14.49 -12.81
C ARG A 203 -11.88 -14.75 -11.77
N VAL A 204 -12.86 -13.86 -11.68
CA VAL A 204 -14.03 -14.06 -10.82
C VAL A 204 -14.76 -15.33 -11.22
N ARG A 205 -15.09 -15.51 -12.51
CA ARG A 205 -15.76 -16.73 -13.00
C ARG A 205 -14.97 -17.99 -12.70
N ASP A 206 -13.68 -17.99 -12.99
CA ASP A 206 -12.80 -19.14 -12.75
C ASP A 206 -12.73 -19.50 -11.25
N LEU A 207 -12.63 -18.49 -10.36
CA LEU A 207 -12.66 -18.68 -8.92
C LEU A 207 -13.94 -19.39 -8.46
N PHE A 208 -15.08 -18.92 -8.93
CA PHE A 208 -16.36 -19.48 -8.52
C PHE A 208 -16.65 -20.85 -9.16
N GLU A 209 -16.16 -21.12 -10.36
CA GLU A 209 -16.18 -22.46 -10.96
C GLU A 209 -15.35 -23.46 -10.16
N GLU A 210 -14.16 -23.05 -9.71
CA GLU A 210 -13.31 -23.86 -8.84
C GLU A 210 -13.95 -24.09 -7.47
N ALA A 211 -14.59 -23.06 -6.88
CA ALA A 211 -15.34 -23.19 -5.64
C ALA A 211 -16.49 -24.18 -5.76
N LYS A 212 -17.27 -24.13 -6.84
CA LYS A 212 -18.37 -25.08 -7.12
C LYS A 212 -17.90 -26.54 -7.20
N LYS A 213 -16.71 -26.78 -7.76
CA LYS A 213 -16.13 -28.13 -7.83
C LYS A 213 -15.66 -28.66 -6.47
N ASN A 214 -15.40 -27.79 -5.51
CA ASN A 214 -14.87 -28.12 -4.19
C ASN A 214 -15.86 -27.83 -3.05
N ALA A 215 -17.14 -27.71 -3.33
CA ALA A 215 -18.17 -27.49 -2.30
C ALA A 215 -18.32 -28.75 -1.40
N PRO A 216 -18.53 -28.59 -0.07
CA PRO A 216 -18.65 -27.32 0.64
C PRO A 216 -17.29 -26.61 0.83
N CYS A 217 -17.26 -25.27 0.67
CA CYS A 217 -16.02 -24.49 0.78
C CYS A 217 -16.28 -23.03 1.18
N ILE A 218 -15.23 -22.34 1.60
CA ILE A 218 -15.23 -20.90 1.85
C ILE A 218 -14.37 -20.20 0.78
N VAL A 219 -14.95 -19.16 0.15
CA VAL A 219 -14.24 -18.22 -0.72
C VAL A 219 -14.01 -16.94 0.06
N PHE A 220 -12.76 -16.57 0.28
CA PHE A 220 -12.38 -15.37 1.01
C PHE A 220 -11.75 -14.34 0.09
N ILE A 221 -12.32 -13.13 0.10
CA ILE A 221 -11.82 -11.98 -0.68
C ILE A 221 -11.34 -10.93 0.30
N ASP A 222 -10.03 -10.77 0.43
CA ASP A 222 -9.44 -9.71 1.24
C ASP A 222 -9.44 -8.38 0.49
N GLU A 223 -9.51 -7.26 1.20
CA GLU A 223 -9.52 -5.92 0.60
C GLU A 223 -10.57 -5.77 -0.51
N ILE A 224 -11.80 -6.19 -0.25
CA ILE A 224 -12.89 -6.16 -1.26
C ILE A 224 -13.14 -4.75 -1.81
N ASP A 225 -12.82 -3.70 -1.06
CA ASP A 225 -12.93 -2.30 -1.45
C ASP A 225 -12.05 -1.93 -2.65
N ALA A 226 -11.03 -2.72 -2.99
CA ALA A 226 -10.26 -2.55 -4.22
C ALA A 226 -11.13 -2.70 -5.49
N VAL A 227 -12.18 -3.55 -5.43
CA VAL A 227 -13.09 -3.86 -6.54
C VAL A 227 -14.47 -3.25 -6.34
N ALA A 228 -14.96 -3.26 -5.10
CA ALA A 228 -16.35 -2.95 -4.77
C ALA A 228 -16.58 -1.50 -4.31
N ARG A 229 -15.75 -0.58 -4.75
CA ARG A 229 -15.88 0.85 -4.42
C ARG A 229 -17.06 1.50 -5.13
N ARG A 230 -17.74 2.47 -4.47
CA ARG A 230 -18.80 3.29 -5.07
C ARG A 230 -18.36 3.94 -6.37
N ARG A 231 -19.29 4.06 -7.30
CA ARG A 231 -19.09 4.71 -8.60
C ARG A 231 -18.74 6.19 -8.39
N GLY A 232 -17.56 6.60 -8.85
CA GLY A 232 -17.16 8.01 -8.87
C GLY A 232 -17.49 8.64 -10.20
N THR A 233 -17.80 9.94 -10.23
CA THR A 233 -18.05 10.74 -11.42
C THR A 233 -16.77 11.07 -12.23
N GLY A 234 -15.66 10.37 -12.02
CA GLY A 234 -14.37 10.63 -12.64
C GLY A 234 -14.26 10.05 -14.05
N MET A 235 -13.86 10.86 -15.03
CA MET A 235 -13.54 10.45 -16.41
C MET A 235 -12.15 9.77 -16.46
N GLY A 236 -12.09 8.42 -16.36
CA GLY A 236 -10.84 7.68 -16.54
C GLY A 236 -11.08 6.20 -16.82
N GLY A 237 -10.43 5.64 -17.84
CA GLY A 237 -10.63 4.28 -18.38
C GLY A 237 -10.32 3.11 -17.43
N GLY A 238 -9.81 3.36 -16.21
CA GLY A 238 -9.63 2.34 -15.17
C GLY A 238 -10.91 2.05 -14.36
N HIS A 239 -11.99 2.80 -14.57
CA HIS A 239 -13.27 2.59 -13.88
C HIS A 239 -14.07 1.45 -14.50
N ASP A 240 -14.04 1.32 -15.82
CA ASP A 240 -14.85 0.34 -16.57
C ASP A 240 -14.48 -1.11 -16.21
N GLU A 241 -13.21 -1.39 -16.00
CA GLU A 241 -12.74 -2.74 -15.66
C GLU A 241 -13.15 -3.16 -14.25
N ARG A 242 -13.01 -2.26 -13.26
CA ARG A 242 -13.45 -2.51 -11.88
C ARG A 242 -14.95 -2.72 -11.81
N GLU A 243 -15.72 -1.91 -12.51
CA GLU A 243 -17.18 -2.01 -12.56
C GLU A 243 -17.62 -3.33 -13.21
N GLN A 244 -16.98 -3.73 -14.30
CA GLN A 244 -17.25 -5.01 -14.95
C GLN A 244 -16.92 -6.19 -14.02
N THR A 245 -15.83 -6.10 -13.28
CA THR A 245 -15.42 -7.12 -12.31
C THR A 245 -16.38 -7.21 -11.14
N LEU A 246 -16.79 -6.07 -10.57
CA LEU A 246 -17.81 -6.01 -9.54
C LEU A 246 -19.13 -6.60 -10.02
N ASN A 247 -19.61 -6.21 -11.20
CA ASN A 247 -20.85 -6.74 -11.76
C ASN A 247 -20.75 -8.27 -11.93
N GLN A 248 -19.61 -8.79 -12.39
CA GLN A 248 -19.41 -10.24 -12.50
C GLN A 248 -19.44 -10.93 -11.13
N LEU A 249 -18.81 -10.32 -10.10
CA LEU A 249 -18.85 -10.84 -8.73
C LEU A 249 -20.30 -10.93 -8.22
N LEU A 250 -21.09 -9.89 -8.46
CA LEU A 250 -22.50 -9.86 -8.06
C LEU A 250 -23.32 -10.92 -8.79
N VAL A 251 -23.06 -11.12 -10.10
CA VAL A 251 -23.73 -12.16 -10.91
C VAL A 251 -23.40 -13.56 -10.39
N GLU A 252 -22.12 -13.84 -10.07
CA GLU A 252 -21.75 -15.13 -9.51
C GLU A 252 -22.40 -15.37 -8.14
N MET A 253 -22.41 -14.37 -7.26
CA MET A 253 -23.08 -14.49 -5.95
C MET A 253 -24.60 -14.68 -6.06
N ASP A 254 -25.25 -13.99 -7.00
CA ASP A 254 -26.69 -14.17 -7.25
C ASP A 254 -26.97 -15.54 -7.88
N GLY A 255 -26.02 -16.07 -8.66
CA GLY A 255 -26.10 -17.34 -9.39
C GLY A 255 -26.03 -18.62 -8.53
N PHE A 256 -25.64 -18.49 -7.25
CA PHE A 256 -25.65 -19.68 -6.34
C PHE A 256 -27.05 -20.02 -5.86
N GLY A 257 -27.36 -21.32 -5.83
CA GLY A 257 -28.50 -21.82 -5.07
C GLY A 257 -28.31 -21.60 -3.56
N VAL A 258 -29.42 -21.47 -2.86
CA VAL A 258 -29.44 -21.14 -1.40
C VAL A 258 -28.70 -22.17 -0.53
N ASN A 259 -28.35 -23.35 -1.03
CA ASN A 259 -27.78 -24.45 -0.24
C ASN A 259 -26.65 -25.19 -0.98
N GLU A 260 -25.91 -24.53 -1.86
CA GLU A 260 -24.79 -25.15 -2.57
C GLU A 260 -23.54 -25.41 -1.71
N GLY A 261 -23.58 -24.99 -0.43
CA GLY A 261 -22.44 -25.20 0.49
C GLY A 261 -21.26 -24.28 0.26
N ILE A 262 -21.42 -23.20 -0.53
CA ILE A 262 -20.40 -22.19 -0.76
C ILE A 262 -20.74 -20.95 0.06
N ILE A 263 -19.80 -20.52 0.89
CA ILE A 263 -19.91 -19.27 1.65
C ILE A 263 -18.82 -18.32 1.19
N VAL A 264 -19.23 -17.11 0.80
CA VAL A 264 -18.32 -16.05 0.41
C VAL A 264 -18.06 -15.16 1.61
N MET A 265 -16.84 -15.09 2.09
CA MET A 265 -16.41 -14.15 3.10
C MET A 265 -15.59 -13.04 2.46
N ALA A 266 -15.83 -11.79 2.82
CA ALA A 266 -14.99 -10.69 2.39
C ALA A 266 -14.51 -9.87 3.58
N ALA A 267 -13.36 -9.22 3.44
CA ALA A 267 -12.85 -8.29 4.45
C ALA A 267 -12.61 -6.91 3.85
N THR A 268 -12.90 -5.87 4.63
CA THR A 268 -12.58 -4.49 4.30
C THR A 268 -12.23 -3.70 5.55
N ASN A 269 -11.38 -2.70 5.38
CA ASN A 269 -11.12 -1.71 6.42
C ASN A 269 -12.05 -0.50 6.30
N ARG A 270 -12.78 -0.38 5.16
CA ARG A 270 -13.56 0.81 4.81
C ARG A 270 -14.92 0.41 4.24
N VAL A 271 -15.90 0.25 5.11
CA VAL A 271 -17.28 -0.07 4.69
C VAL A 271 -17.97 1.11 4.02
N ASP A 272 -17.57 2.32 4.36
CA ASP A 272 -18.12 3.61 3.89
C ASP A 272 -18.01 3.79 2.38
N ILE A 273 -16.93 3.28 1.77
CA ILE A 273 -16.67 3.41 0.32
C ILE A 273 -17.26 2.30 -0.53
N LEU A 274 -17.84 1.26 0.08
CA LEU A 274 -18.39 0.13 -0.67
C LEU A 274 -19.66 0.52 -1.45
N ASP A 275 -19.81 -0.05 -2.64
CA ASP A 275 -21.03 0.07 -3.43
C ASP A 275 -22.22 -0.59 -2.68
N PRO A 276 -23.33 0.13 -2.45
CA PRO A 276 -24.50 -0.42 -1.75
C PRO A 276 -25.08 -1.70 -2.38
N ALA A 277 -24.80 -1.92 -3.69
CA ALA A 277 -25.26 -3.13 -4.37
C ALA A 277 -24.69 -4.42 -3.80
N ILE A 278 -23.46 -4.37 -3.23
CA ILE A 278 -22.81 -5.54 -2.63
C ILE A 278 -23.45 -5.94 -1.29
N LEU A 279 -24.08 -4.98 -0.61
CA LEU A 279 -24.69 -5.14 0.71
C LEU A 279 -26.18 -5.53 0.63
N ARG A 280 -26.72 -5.80 -0.57
CA ARG A 280 -28.10 -6.20 -0.74
C ARG A 280 -28.30 -7.66 -0.26
N PRO A 281 -29.49 -7.97 0.29
CA PRO A 281 -29.84 -9.35 0.67
C PRO A 281 -29.63 -10.34 -0.48
N GLY A 282 -29.07 -11.50 -0.16
CA GLY A 282 -28.67 -12.52 -1.14
C GLY A 282 -27.22 -12.41 -1.60
N ARG A 283 -26.46 -11.41 -1.13
CA ARG A 283 -25.05 -11.16 -1.41
C ARG A 283 -24.27 -11.18 -0.10
N PHE A 284 -23.76 -10.03 0.38
CA PHE A 284 -23.18 -9.95 1.73
C PHE A 284 -24.28 -9.59 2.73
N ASP A 285 -25.01 -10.60 3.14
CA ASP A 285 -26.19 -10.46 3.98
C ASP A 285 -25.87 -10.10 5.42
N ARG A 286 -24.71 -10.56 5.91
CA ARG A 286 -24.30 -10.39 7.30
C ARG A 286 -23.00 -9.61 7.38
N LYS A 287 -22.94 -8.66 8.31
CA LYS A 287 -21.75 -7.86 8.60
C LYS A 287 -21.28 -8.22 10.00
N VAL A 288 -20.03 -8.63 10.12
CA VAL A 288 -19.35 -8.90 11.39
C VAL A 288 -18.34 -7.80 11.62
N ALA A 289 -18.53 -7.02 12.69
CA ALA A 289 -17.62 -5.93 13.04
C ALA A 289 -16.48 -6.48 13.89
N VAL A 290 -15.25 -6.46 13.35
CA VAL A 290 -14.04 -6.91 14.04
C VAL A 290 -13.31 -5.67 14.56
N GLY A 291 -13.61 -5.30 15.82
CA GLY A 291 -13.10 -4.12 16.48
C GLY A 291 -11.65 -4.24 16.96
N ARG A 292 -11.15 -3.16 17.59
CA ARG A 292 -9.93 -3.26 18.39
C ARG A 292 -10.22 -4.04 19.65
N PRO A 293 -9.28 -4.89 20.14
CA PRO A 293 -9.49 -5.67 21.34
C PRO A 293 -9.49 -4.78 22.59
N ASP A 294 -10.35 -5.11 23.55
CA ASP A 294 -10.35 -4.55 24.90
C ASP A 294 -9.15 -5.07 25.72
N VAL A 295 -9.01 -4.65 26.98
CA VAL A 295 -7.90 -5.10 27.86
C VAL A 295 -7.84 -6.62 27.97
N LYS A 296 -9.00 -7.29 28.13
CA LYS A 296 -9.07 -8.76 28.26
C LYS A 296 -8.65 -9.42 26.93
N GLY A 297 -9.16 -8.94 25.82
CA GLY A 297 -8.82 -9.45 24.50
C GLY A 297 -7.33 -9.25 24.18
N ARG A 298 -6.74 -8.09 24.56
CA ARG A 298 -5.30 -7.86 24.39
C ARG A 298 -4.46 -8.82 25.22
N GLU A 299 -4.86 -9.09 26.47
CA GLU A 299 -4.17 -10.06 27.33
C GLU A 299 -4.22 -11.47 26.72
N GLU A 300 -5.38 -11.89 26.20
CA GLU A 300 -5.51 -13.19 25.53
C GLU A 300 -4.66 -13.28 24.26
N ILE A 301 -4.64 -12.22 23.45
CA ILE A 301 -3.79 -12.13 22.25
C ILE A 301 -2.31 -12.21 22.64
N LEU A 302 -1.89 -11.47 23.67
CA LEU A 302 -0.53 -11.55 24.18
C LEU A 302 -0.16 -12.96 24.66
N LYS A 303 -1.06 -13.66 25.36
CA LYS A 303 -0.89 -15.06 25.76
C LYS A 303 -0.69 -15.99 24.56
N VAL A 304 -1.43 -15.77 23.46
CA VAL A 304 -1.28 -16.57 22.24
C VAL A 304 0.09 -16.33 21.61
N HIS A 305 0.52 -15.06 21.47
CA HIS A 305 1.79 -14.71 20.84
C HIS A 305 3.02 -14.96 21.74
N SER A 306 2.81 -15.22 23.03
CA SER A 306 3.86 -15.58 23.97
C SER A 306 4.10 -17.09 24.10
N LYS A 307 3.19 -17.96 23.63
CA LYS A 307 3.29 -19.42 23.79
C LYS A 307 4.61 -20.04 23.31
N GLU A 308 5.19 -19.49 22.27
CA GLU A 308 6.45 -19.97 21.68
C GLU A 308 7.66 -19.11 22.09
N LYS A 309 7.47 -18.16 23.01
CA LYS A 309 8.51 -17.23 23.46
C LYS A 309 8.81 -17.45 24.94
N PRO A 310 10.07 -17.63 25.33
CA PRO A 310 10.43 -17.79 26.73
C PRO A 310 10.33 -16.45 27.46
N LEU A 311 9.31 -16.32 28.32
CA LEU A 311 9.14 -15.18 29.21
C LEU A 311 9.86 -15.41 30.55
N SER A 312 10.37 -14.34 31.12
CA SER A 312 10.90 -14.30 32.50
C SER A 312 9.73 -14.16 33.49
N GLU A 313 9.96 -14.51 34.76
CA GLU A 313 8.95 -14.47 35.83
C GLU A 313 8.46 -13.04 36.17
N ASP A 314 9.24 -12.02 35.79
CA ASP A 314 8.91 -10.60 36.00
C ASP A 314 7.87 -10.05 35.00
N VAL A 315 7.51 -10.84 33.98
CA VAL A 315 6.59 -10.36 32.91
C VAL A 315 5.13 -10.50 33.35
N ASP A 316 4.45 -9.36 33.43
CA ASP A 316 3.01 -9.26 33.66
C ASP A 316 2.27 -8.91 32.36
N LEU A 317 1.67 -9.91 31.71
CA LEU A 317 0.91 -9.71 30.48
C LEU A 317 -0.36 -8.89 30.68
N HIS A 318 -0.95 -8.90 31.88
CA HIS A 318 -2.12 -8.07 32.19
C HIS A 318 -1.72 -6.58 32.18
N ARG A 319 -0.61 -6.23 32.85
CA ARG A 319 -0.04 -4.87 32.83
C ARG A 319 0.30 -4.46 31.38
N VAL A 320 0.90 -5.33 30.59
CA VAL A 320 1.19 -5.06 29.17
C VAL A 320 -0.10 -4.81 28.39
N ALA A 321 -1.18 -5.57 28.65
CA ALA A 321 -2.47 -5.33 28.01
C ALA A 321 -3.08 -3.99 28.39
N GLN A 322 -2.93 -3.53 29.64
CA GLN A 322 -3.38 -2.19 30.05
C GLN A 322 -2.59 -1.08 29.34
N THR A 323 -1.25 -1.18 29.28
CA THR A 323 -0.40 -0.16 28.64
C THR A 323 -0.57 -0.08 27.12
N THR A 324 -1.05 -1.15 26.49
CA THR A 324 -1.23 -1.23 25.02
C THR A 324 -2.64 -0.84 24.56
N SER A 325 -3.28 0.11 25.24
CA SER A 325 -4.58 0.63 24.80
C SER A 325 -4.54 1.09 23.33
N GLY A 326 -5.56 0.70 22.57
CA GLY A 326 -5.67 0.99 21.15
C GLY A 326 -4.83 0.12 20.21
N PHE A 327 -3.96 -0.77 20.71
CA PHE A 327 -3.21 -1.71 19.88
C PHE A 327 -4.13 -2.78 19.28
N THR A 328 -3.84 -3.12 18.03
CA THR A 328 -4.47 -4.24 17.33
C THR A 328 -3.73 -5.55 17.61
N GLY A 329 -4.32 -6.68 17.19
CA GLY A 329 -3.64 -7.98 17.30
C GLY A 329 -2.29 -8.02 16.58
N ALA A 330 -2.17 -7.36 15.44
CA ALA A 330 -0.91 -7.27 14.70
C ALA A 330 0.14 -6.41 15.42
N ASP A 331 -0.29 -5.33 16.10
CA ASP A 331 0.62 -4.49 16.89
C ASP A 331 1.14 -5.25 18.11
N LEU A 332 0.29 -6.05 18.77
CA LEU A 332 0.68 -6.90 19.91
C LEU A 332 1.62 -8.04 19.48
N GLU A 333 1.40 -8.65 18.33
CA GLU A 333 2.33 -9.63 17.75
C GLU A 333 3.69 -9.00 17.51
N ASN A 334 3.71 -7.82 16.87
CA ASN A 334 4.93 -7.08 16.59
C ASN A 334 5.64 -6.65 17.88
N LEU A 335 4.90 -6.21 18.90
CA LEU A 335 5.43 -5.87 20.22
C LEU A 335 6.20 -7.05 20.83
N MET A 336 5.59 -8.23 20.88
CA MET A 336 6.20 -9.42 21.42
C MET A 336 7.40 -9.91 20.60
N ASN A 337 7.35 -9.73 19.28
CA ASN A 337 8.47 -10.04 18.39
C ASN A 337 9.65 -9.08 18.60
N GLU A 338 9.40 -7.78 18.72
CA GLU A 338 10.44 -6.78 18.98
C GLU A 338 11.07 -6.97 20.36
N ALA A 339 10.29 -7.32 21.38
CA ALA A 339 10.80 -7.67 22.71
C ALA A 339 11.73 -8.91 22.64
N ALA A 340 11.37 -9.92 21.86
CA ALA A 340 12.23 -11.08 21.63
C ALA A 340 13.53 -10.72 20.93
N ILE A 341 13.48 -9.84 19.92
CA ILE A 341 14.67 -9.34 19.22
C ILE A 341 15.59 -8.56 20.17
N LEU A 342 15.03 -7.72 21.05
CA LEU A 342 15.81 -6.99 22.05
C LEU A 342 16.52 -7.94 23.02
N SER A 343 15.83 -8.96 23.55
CA SER A 343 16.42 -9.98 24.41
C SER A 343 17.54 -10.75 23.71
N ALA A 344 17.33 -11.13 22.43
CA ALA A 344 18.33 -11.84 21.64
C ALA A 344 19.60 -10.99 21.38
N ARG A 345 19.44 -9.68 21.09
CA ARG A 345 20.57 -8.75 20.92
C ARG A 345 21.45 -8.62 22.17
N GLU A 346 20.85 -8.79 23.33
CA GLU A 346 21.58 -8.78 24.63
C GLU A 346 22.05 -10.18 25.05
N ASN A 347 22.00 -11.18 24.15
CA ASN A 347 22.39 -12.57 24.38
C ASN A 347 21.67 -13.23 25.57
N ARG A 348 20.42 -12.80 25.83
CA ARG A 348 19.59 -13.39 26.88
C ARG A 348 18.65 -14.45 26.30
N ARG A 349 18.28 -15.41 27.10
CA ARG A 349 17.39 -16.51 26.72
C ARG A 349 15.91 -16.23 27.03
N PHE A 350 15.64 -15.26 27.89
CA PHE A 350 14.31 -14.94 28.38
C PHE A 350 13.98 -13.46 28.11
N ILE A 351 12.75 -13.19 27.71
CA ILE A 351 12.22 -11.85 27.54
C ILE A 351 11.80 -11.33 28.90
N ARG A 352 12.30 -10.17 29.33
CA ARG A 352 11.96 -9.48 30.56
C ARG A 352 10.92 -8.40 30.34
N GLN A 353 10.27 -7.93 31.42
CA GLN A 353 9.33 -6.83 31.37
C GLN A 353 9.96 -5.58 30.71
N ASN A 354 11.18 -5.24 31.07
CA ASN A 354 11.91 -4.09 30.47
C ASN A 354 12.11 -4.21 28.95
N ASP A 355 12.20 -5.42 28.40
CA ASP A 355 12.30 -5.60 26.93
C ASP A 355 10.98 -5.28 26.26
N ILE A 356 9.86 -5.64 26.89
CA ILE A 356 8.52 -5.34 26.41
C ILE A 356 8.26 -3.84 26.49
N ASP A 357 8.65 -3.18 27.58
CA ASP A 357 8.51 -1.73 27.74
C ASP A 357 9.33 -0.95 26.69
N ARG A 358 10.55 -1.41 26.40
CA ARG A 358 11.39 -0.84 25.34
C ARG A 358 10.83 -1.12 23.93
N ALA A 359 10.29 -2.30 23.73
CA ALA A 359 9.64 -2.66 22.48
C ALA A 359 8.37 -1.84 22.26
N PHE A 360 7.59 -1.59 23.32
CA PHE A 360 6.39 -0.73 23.28
C PHE A 360 6.73 0.68 22.81
N VAL A 361 7.75 1.30 23.36
CA VAL A 361 8.24 2.61 22.90
C VAL A 361 8.63 2.54 21.41
N LYS A 362 9.37 1.50 21.01
CA LYS A 362 9.81 1.34 19.63
C LYS A 362 8.65 1.17 18.64
N VAL A 363 7.62 0.42 19.01
CA VAL A 363 6.45 0.14 18.15
C VAL A 363 5.49 1.34 18.14
N GLY A 364 5.19 1.93 19.30
CA GLY A 364 4.22 3.02 19.45
C GLY A 364 4.74 4.39 19.01
N ILE A 365 5.99 4.70 19.35
CA ILE A 365 6.57 6.04 19.15
C ILE A 365 7.69 6.02 18.09
N GLY A 366 8.33 4.87 17.90
CA GLY A 366 9.45 4.70 16.97
C GLY A 366 10.79 4.49 17.68
N ALA A 367 11.80 4.10 16.91
CA ALA A 367 13.12 3.77 17.45
C ALA A 367 13.83 5.03 17.98
N GLU A 368 14.39 4.95 19.19
CA GLU A 368 15.23 5.98 19.80
C GLU A 368 16.50 6.24 18.98
N LYS A 369 16.81 7.50 18.70
CA LYS A 369 18.00 7.94 17.92
C LYS A 369 19.10 8.43 18.85
N ARG A 370 19.74 7.54 19.58
CA ARG A 370 20.83 7.87 20.54
C ARG A 370 22.10 8.41 19.88
N SER A 371 22.28 8.23 18.57
CA SER A 371 23.44 8.74 17.83
C SER A 371 23.33 10.20 17.41
N LYS A 372 22.16 10.84 17.60
CA LYS A 372 21.96 12.25 17.23
C LYS A 372 22.62 13.15 18.25
N ILE A 373 23.58 13.97 17.81
CA ILE A 373 24.20 14.99 18.67
C ILE A 373 23.18 16.11 18.85
N ILE A 374 22.73 16.31 20.08
CA ILE A 374 21.79 17.36 20.48
C ILE A 374 22.58 18.42 21.23
N SER A 375 22.32 19.70 20.95
CA SER A 375 22.92 20.78 21.72
C SER A 375 22.38 20.80 23.14
N GLU A 376 23.19 21.26 24.13
CA GLU A 376 22.74 21.42 25.51
C GLU A 376 21.53 22.36 25.61
N LYS A 377 21.45 23.34 24.72
CA LYS A 377 20.29 24.23 24.62
C LYS A 377 19.03 23.47 24.22
N ASP A 378 19.11 22.66 23.16
CA ASP A 378 17.97 21.90 22.67
C ASP A 378 17.54 20.82 23.68
N LYS A 379 18.53 20.17 24.33
CA LYS A 379 18.28 19.19 25.40
C LYS A 379 17.50 19.82 26.55
N LYS A 380 17.89 21.03 26.94
CA LYS A 380 17.21 21.79 28.00
C LYS A 380 15.79 22.19 27.57
N ILE A 381 15.59 22.67 26.34
CA ILE A 381 14.26 23.02 25.83
C ILE A 381 13.35 21.81 25.85
N THR A 382 13.82 20.66 25.31
CA THR A 382 13.05 19.42 25.30
C THR A 382 12.69 18.95 26.71
N ALA A 383 13.62 19.04 27.66
CA ALA A 383 13.38 18.62 29.05
C ALA A 383 12.23 19.43 29.71
N TYR A 384 12.21 20.73 29.51
CA TYR A 384 11.12 21.55 30.04
C TYR A 384 9.79 21.33 29.28
N HIS A 385 9.86 21.13 27.99
CA HIS A 385 8.69 20.80 27.16
C HIS A 385 8.00 19.53 27.64
N GLU A 386 8.75 18.42 27.75
CA GLU A 386 8.22 17.15 28.22
C GLU A 386 7.78 17.19 29.69
N ALA A 387 8.49 17.94 30.54
CA ALA A 387 8.08 18.15 31.92
C ALA A 387 6.73 18.90 32.02
N GLY A 388 6.47 19.81 31.10
CA GLY A 388 5.18 20.52 31.01
C GLY A 388 4.01 19.59 30.74
N HIS A 389 4.16 18.67 29.78
CA HIS A 389 3.16 17.63 29.50
C HIS A 389 3.00 16.69 30.72
N ALA A 390 4.10 16.26 31.34
CA ALA A 390 4.09 15.32 32.45
C ALA A 390 3.34 15.87 33.67
N ILE A 391 3.52 17.14 34.01
CA ILE A 391 2.79 17.80 35.13
C ILE A 391 1.30 17.74 34.88
N LEU A 392 0.84 18.07 33.68
CA LEU A 392 -0.57 18.07 33.34
C LEU A 392 -1.17 16.66 33.37
N PHE A 393 -0.47 15.65 32.89
CA PHE A 393 -0.89 14.26 33.03
C PHE A 393 -1.06 13.83 34.49
N HIS A 394 -0.20 14.31 35.40
CA HIS A 394 -0.29 13.95 36.81
C HIS A 394 -1.42 14.68 37.54
N VAL A 395 -1.62 15.97 37.24
CA VAL A 395 -2.57 16.80 37.99
C VAL A 395 -4.01 16.65 37.49
N LEU A 396 -4.20 16.35 36.20
CA LEU A 396 -5.53 16.22 35.61
C LEU A 396 -6.08 14.79 35.82
N PRO A 397 -7.33 14.65 36.33
CA PRO A 397 -7.81 13.36 36.80
C PRO A 397 -8.17 12.36 35.69
N ASP A 398 -8.51 12.84 34.48
CA ASP A 398 -9.11 11.97 33.44
C ASP A 398 -8.09 11.54 32.37
N VAL A 399 -6.87 12.05 32.36
CA VAL A 399 -5.87 11.79 31.31
C VAL A 399 -4.92 10.62 31.62
N GLY A 400 -4.97 10.11 32.84
CA GLY A 400 -4.15 8.98 33.32
C GLY A 400 -2.76 9.40 33.80
N PRO A 401 -2.16 8.59 34.69
CA PRO A 401 -0.83 8.87 35.26
C PRO A 401 0.26 8.77 34.20
N VAL A 402 1.38 9.42 34.47
CA VAL A 402 2.58 9.36 33.62
C VAL A 402 3.23 7.99 33.75
N HIS A 403 3.47 7.29 32.64
CA HIS A 403 4.26 6.06 32.60
C HIS A 403 5.74 6.33 32.40
N THR A 404 6.06 7.18 31.42
CA THR A 404 7.46 7.48 31.05
C THR A 404 7.56 8.85 30.44
N VAL A 405 8.63 9.58 30.82
CA VAL A 405 9.05 10.82 30.19
C VAL A 405 10.46 10.66 29.64
N SER A 406 10.72 11.07 28.41
CA SER A 406 12.04 10.90 27.78
C SER A 406 12.35 12.10 26.87
N ILE A 407 13.61 12.52 26.90
CA ILE A 407 14.16 13.55 26.00
C ILE A 407 15.04 12.95 24.89
N ILE A 408 14.97 11.64 24.71
CA ILE A 408 15.68 10.94 23.63
C ILE A 408 14.86 11.06 22.33
N PRO A 409 15.42 11.62 21.24
CA PRO A 409 14.69 11.75 20.00
C PRO A 409 14.27 10.42 19.41
N THR A 410 13.09 10.39 18.79
CA THR A 410 12.58 9.18 18.12
C THR A 410 12.62 9.29 16.59
N GLY A 411 12.42 8.16 15.92
CA GLY A 411 12.48 8.04 14.47
C GLY A 411 11.48 8.89 13.70
N VAL A 412 10.35 9.25 14.30
CA VAL A 412 9.25 10.02 13.68
C VAL A 412 9.49 11.53 13.74
N GLY A 413 10.61 11.99 14.32
CA GLY A 413 11.00 13.41 14.34
C GLY A 413 10.66 14.11 15.64
N ALA A 414 10.10 13.44 16.65
CA ALA A 414 9.92 13.99 17.98
C ALA A 414 11.27 14.18 18.68
N ALA A 415 11.42 15.29 19.40
CA ALA A 415 12.63 15.60 20.18
C ALA A 415 12.66 14.84 21.51
N GLY A 416 11.48 14.56 22.09
CA GLY A 416 11.22 13.77 23.27
C GLY A 416 9.83 13.15 23.19
N TYR A 417 9.38 12.56 24.28
CA TYR A 417 8.02 12.06 24.42
C TYR A 417 7.61 11.89 25.87
N THR A 418 6.36 12.19 26.16
CA THR A 418 5.70 11.90 27.43
C THR A 418 4.56 10.93 27.19
N MET A 419 4.51 9.83 27.93
CA MET A 419 3.58 8.75 27.72
C MET A 419 2.73 8.52 28.97
N PRO A 420 1.38 8.61 28.85
CA PRO A 420 0.49 8.23 29.94
C PRO A 420 0.33 6.70 30.04
N LEU A 421 -0.11 6.23 31.19
CA LEU A 421 -0.56 4.87 31.43
C LEU A 421 -2.09 4.86 31.60
N PRO A 422 -2.87 4.53 30.56
CA PRO A 422 -4.31 4.42 30.71
C PRO A 422 -4.67 3.29 31.68
N GLU A 423 -5.44 3.57 32.70
CA GLU A 423 -5.88 2.52 33.64
C GLU A 423 -6.98 1.63 33.07
N LYS A 424 -7.80 2.15 32.18
CA LYS A 424 -8.96 1.48 31.56
C LYS A 424 -9.17 1.93 30.12
N ASP A 425 -9.77 1.07 29.33
CA ASP A 425 -10.31 1.45 28.03
C ASP A 425 -11.65 2.17 28.25
N GLU A 426 -11.72 3.43 27.89
CA GLU A 426 -12.95 4.22 28.01
C GLU A 426 -13.80 4.04 26.75
N MET A 427 -15.08 3.73 26.96
CA MET A 427 -16.03 3.59 25.85
C MET A 427 -16.44 4.96 25.26
N PHE A 428 -16.47 6.01 26.10
CA PHE A 428 -16.88 7.36 25.69
C PHE A 428 -15.88 8.39 26.13
N ASN A 429 -15.51 9.29 25.22
CA ASN A 429 -14.76 10.50 25.56
C ASN A 429 -15.74 11.59 26.02
N THR A 430 -15.64 12.00 27.28
CA THR A 430 -16.45 13.09 27.81
C THR A 430 -15.87 14.44 27.36
N ARG A 431 -16.72 15.49 27.35
CA ARG A 431 -16.26 16.87 27.10
C ARG A 431 -15.16 17.27 28.08
N GLY A 432 -15.27 16.88 29.35
CA GLY A 432 -14.25 17.18 30.36
C GLY A 432 -12.91 16.56 30.03
N ARG A 433 -12.90 15.28 29.63
CA ARG A 433 -11.69 14.56 29.18
C ARG A 433 -11.05 15.24 27.98
N MET A 434 -11.84 15.53 26.94
CA MET A 434 -11.32 16.16 25.72
C MET A 434 -10.70 17.53 26.00
N LEU A 435 -11.26 18.31 26.94
CA LEU A 435 -10.65 19.58 27.38
C LEU A 435 -9.33 19.35 28.12
N GLN A 436 -9.22 18.29 28.93
CA GLN A 436 -7.97 17.93 29.61
C GLN A 436 -6.91 17.44 28.61
N ASP A 437 -7.28 16.68 27.60
CA ASP A 437 -6.37 16.26 26.51
C ASP A 437 -5.80 17.50 25.78
N ILE A 438 -6.65 18.51 25.47
CA ILE A 438 -6.21 19.77 24.89
C ILE A 438 -5.24 20.52 25.83
N MET A 439 -5.51 20.53 27.15
CA MET A 439 -4.61 21.15 28.12
C MET A 439 -3.25 20.47 28.14
N VAL A 440 -3.23 19.13 28.11
CA VAL A 440 -1.99 18.34 28.05
C VAL A 440 -1.20 18.67 26.77
N ASP A 441 -1.85 18.67 25.59
CA ASP A 441 -1.20 19.01 24.33
C ASP A 441 -0.52 20.38 24.39
N LEU A 442 -1.11 21.34 25.10
CA LEU A 442 -0.55 22.69 25.21
C LEU A 442 0.57 22.81 26.26
N GLY A 443 0.78 21.78 27.10
CA GLY A 443 1.70 21.80 28.25
C GLY A 443 3.14 22.10 27.89
N GLY A 444 3.68 21.47 26.87
CA GLY A 444 5.05 21.69 26.42
C GLY A 444 5.29 23.12 25.95
N ARG A 445 4.35 23.68 25.20
CA ARG A 445 4.39 25.07 24.72
C ARG A 445 4.37 26.10 25.87
N ILE A 446 3.54 25.84 26.87
CA ILE A 446 3.43 26.69 28.05
C ILE A 446 4.73 26.67 28.86
N ALA A 447 5.33 25.49 29.05
CA ALA A 447 6.61 25.37 29.75
C ALA A 447 7.74 26.13 29.05
N GLU A 448 7.83 26.02 27.69
CA GLU A 448 8.79 26.80 26.91
C GLU A 448 8.61 28.31 27.12
N GLU A 449 7.39 28.83 27.04
CA GLU A 449 7.09 30.25 27.20
C GLU A 449 7.45 30.76 28.59
N LEU A 450 7.10 30.02 29.64
CA LEU A 450 7.38 30.39 31.01
C LEU A 450 8.89 30.49 31.31
N ILE A 451 9.65 29.52 30.89
CA ILE A 451 11.06 29.38 31.27
C ILE A 451 11.99 30.17 30.35
N PHE A 452 11.76 30.10 29.04
CA PHE A 452 12.67 30.71 28.05
C PHE A 452 12.21 32.09 27.59
N LYS A 453 10.97 32.48 27.88
CA LYS A 453 10.30 33.69 27.34
C LYS A 453 10.37 33.76 25.83
N ASP A 454 10.47 32.59 25.22
CA ASP A 454 10.55 32.33 23.79
C ASP A 454 9.86 31.00 23.48
N VAL A 455 9.64 30.72 22.22
CA VAL A 455 8.84 29.59 21.77
C VAL A 455 9.47 28.97 20.57
N THR A 456 9.38 27.63 20.48
CA THR A 456 9.99 26.87 19.39
C THR A 456 8.95 26.26 18.45
N THR A 457 9.42 25.72 17.33
CA THR A 457 8.59 24.94 16.42
C THR A 457 8.31 23.52 16.93
N GLY A 458 8.89 23.13 18.07
CA GLY A 458 8.74 21.80 18.67
C GLY A 458 7.27 21.45 18.95
N ALA A 459 6.51 22.40 19.48
CA ALA A 459 5.10 22.24 19.80
C ALA A 459 4.14 22.23 18.59
N SER A 460 4.64 22.18 17.35
CA SER A 460 3.77 22.29 16.16
C SER A 460 2.78 21.13 16.03
N GLN A 461 3.18 19.92 16.41
CA GLN A 461 2.32 18.74 16.37
C GLN A 461 1.26 18.79 17.49
N ASP A 462 1.64 19.21 18.68
CA ASP A 462 0.75 19.33 19.84
C ASP A 462 -0.33 20.38 19.59
N ILE A 463 0.05 21.54 19.06
CA ILE A 463 -0.91 22.59 18.64
C ILE A 463 -1.86 22.05 17.57
N LYS A 464 -1.38 21.27 16.64
CA LYS A 464 -2.22 20.64 15.61
C LYS A 464 -3.22 19.68 16.23
N GLN A 465 -2.80 18.83 17.17
CA GLN A 465 -3.67 17.87 17.86
C GLN A 465 -4.73 18.60 18.70
N ALA A 466 -4.33 19.56 19.52
CA ALA A 466 -5.23 20.40 20.30
C ALA A 466 -6.29 21.09 19.41
N THR A 467 -5.87 21.67 18.27
CA THR A 467 -6.78 22.33 17.33
C THR A 467 -7.74 21.35 16.67
N GLN A 468 -7.27 20.16 16.26
CA GLN A 468 -8.11 19.13 15.65
C GLN A 468 -9.15 18.63 16.66
N LEU A 469 -8.75 18.40 17.90
CA LEU A 469 -9.65 17.93 18.96
C LEU A 469 -10.71 19.00 19.29
N ALA A 470 -10.32 20.25 19.45
CA ALA A 470 -11.24 21.36 19.67
C ALA A 470 -12.23 21.52 18.50
N ARG A 471 -11.75 21.39 17.25
CA ARG A 471 -12.61 21.43 16.07
C ARG A 471 -13.59 20.27 16.04
N ALA A 472 -13.15 19.04 16.37
CA ALA A 472 -14.04 17.87 16.45
C ALA A 472 -15.12 18.05 17.54
N MET A 473 -14.78 18.61 18.70
CA MET A 473 -15.75 18.95 19.75
C MET A 473 -16.87 19.86 19.23
N VAL A 474 -16.51 20.87 18.41
CA VAL A 474 -17.46 21.85 17.89
C VAL A 474 -18.26 21.30 16.71
N THR A 475 -17.60 20.64 15.75
CA THR A 475 -18.21 20.29 14.46
C THR A 475 -18.75 18.87 14.38
N GLN A 476 -18.20 17.91 15.12
CA GLN A 476 -18.60 16.50 15.06
C GLN A 476 -19.46 16.07 16.24
N TYR A 477 -19.12 16.54 17.44
CA TYR A 477 -19.76 16.08 18.67
C TYR A 477 -20.80 17.03 19.26
N GLY A 478 -21.00 18.22 18.64
CA GLY A 478 -22.00 19.19 19.10
C GLY A 478 -21.76 19.68 20.54
N MET A 479 -20.48 19.78 20.97
CA MET A 479 -20.09 20.13 22.34
C MET A 479 -19.95 21.64 22.57
N SER A 480 -20.39 22.50 21.63
CA SER A 480 -20.44 23.94 21.73
C SER A 480 -21.88 24.45 21.89
N GLU A 481 -22.14 25.30 22.88
CA GLU A 481 -23.47 25.90 23.07
C GLU A 481 -23.79 26.94 21.97
N ARG A 482 -22.79 27.61 21.39
CA ARG A 482 -22.97 28.62 20.34
C ARG A 482 -23.29 27.99 18.98
N VAL A 483 -22.67 26.87 18.68
CA VAL A 483 -22.86 26.14 17.41
C VAL A 483 -24.04 25.16 17.50
N GLY A 484 -24.36 24.68 18.73
CA GLY A 484 -25.47 23.78 19.00
C GLY A 484 -25.16 22.31 18.69
N MET A 485 -26.18 21.46 18.81
CA MET A 485 -26.09 20.00 18.57
C MET A 485 -26.26 19.67 17.08
N ILE A 486 -25.40 20.23 16.24
CA ILE A 486 -25.41 20.05 14.79
C ILE A 486 -24.05 19.52 14.35
N GLN A 487 -24.06 18.49 13.50
CA GLN A 487 -22.84 17.99 12.87
C GLN A 487 -22.57 18.75 11.57
N TYR A 488 -21.44 19.46 11.53
CA TYR A 488 -21.01 20.26 10.39
C TYR A 488 -19.87 19.61 9.58
N GLY A 489 -19.42 18.41 9.94
CA GLY A 489 -18.46 17.62 9.18
C GLY A 489 -19.19 16.76 8.15
N SER A 490 -18.70 16.69 6.93
CA SER A 490 -19.02 15.57 6.06
C SER A 490 -18.16 14.37 6.52
N ASP A 491 -18.72 13.16 6.54
CA ASP A 491 -17.97 11.91 6.74
C ASP A 491 -16.92 11.66 5.64
N ASP A 492 -16.74 12.61 4.73
CA ASP A 492 -15.85 12.58 3.57
C ASP A 492 -14.52 13.33 3.83
N ASP A 493 -13.84 13.09 4.94
CA ASP A 493 -12.41 13.45 5.10
C ASP A 493 -11.49 12.56 4.24
N GLU A 494 -11.97 12.15 3.06
CA GLU A 494 -11.14 11.51 2.06
C GLU A 494 -10.32 12.55 1.29
N VAL A 495 -9.04 12.62 1.63
CA VAL A 495 -8.01 13.26 0.81
C VAL A 495 -7.93 12.53 -0.54
N PHE A 496 -8.75 12.96 -1.51
CA PHE A 496 -8.58 12.56 -2.90
C PHE A 496 -7.81 13.67 -3.63
N ILE A 497 -6.58 13.36 -4.02
CA ILE A 497 -5.78 14.17 -4.94
C ILE A 497 -6.60 14.35 -6.23
N GLY A 498 -7.27 15.48 -6.37
CA GLY A 498 -8.15 15.81 -7.51
C GLY A 498 -9.47 16.50 -7.14
N ARG A 499 -9.87 16.50 -5.86
CA ARG A 499 -11.07 17.18 -5.37
C ARG A 499 -10.80 18.54 -4.70
N ASP A 500 -9.52 18.95 -4.61
CA ASP A 500 -9.11 20.23 -4.00
C ASP A 500 -9.65 21.49 -4.72
N LEU A 501 -10.38 21.32 -5.82
CA LEU A 501 -11.01 22.45 -6.55
C LEU A 501 -12.47 22.72 -6.15
N ALA A 502 -13.07 21.93 -5.23
CA ALA A 502 -14.45 22.13 -4.81
C ALA A 502 -14.71 21.55 -3.39
N HIS A 503 -13.96 21.96 -2.37
CA HIS A 503 -14.44 21.85 -0.99
C HIS A 503 -15.59 22.85 -0.82
N THR A 504 -16.78 22.44 -1.18
CA THR A 504 -17.99 23.12 -0.77
C THR A 504 -18.18 22.80 0.72
N LYS A 505 -17.79 23.76 1.59
CA LYS A 505 -18.18 23.71 2.99
C LYS A 505 -19.69 23.46 3.07
N SER A 506 -20.12 22.50 3.89
CA SER A 506 -21.54 22.18 4.09
C SER A 506 -22.30 23.30 4.82
N TYR A 507 -21.63 24.41 5.13
CA TYR A 507 -22.15 25.55 5.90
C TYR A 507 -21.63 26.90 5.35
N GLY A 508 -22.42 27.95 5.57
CA GLY A 508 -22.10 29.30 5.11
C GLY A 508 -20.92 29.93 5.85
N ASN A 509 -20.38 31.03 5.30
CA ASN A 509 -19.22 31.74 5.86
C ASN A 509 -19.47 32.23 7.29
N GLU A 510 -20.65 32.73 7.61
CA GLU A 510 -21.01 33.17 8.97
C GLU A 510 -20.86 32.05 10.01
N MET A 511 -21.28 30.84 9.67
CA MET A 511 -21.12 29.68 10.56
C MET A 511 -19.65 29.25 10.65
N ALA A 512 -18.88 29.38 9.57
CA ALA A 512 -17.45 29.10 9.60
C ALA A 512 -16.73 30.02 10.60
N ASP A 513 -17.07 31.32 10.60
CA ASP A 513 -16.51 32.29 11.53
C ASP A 513 -16.87 31.95 12.98
N VAL A 514 -18.13 31.56 13.26
CA VAL A 514 -18.57 31.10 14.59
C VAL A 514 -17.81 29.85 15.04
N ILE A 515 -17.61 28.87 14.15
CA ILE A 515 -16.85 27.64 14.45
C ILE A 515 -15.39 27.98 14.79
N ASP A 516 -14.75 28.85 14.00
CA ASP A 516 -13.35 29.24 14.22
C ASP A 516 -13.19 30.05 15.51
N GLU A 517 -14.15 30.94 15.87
CA GLU A 517 -14.18 31.63 17.14
C GLU A 517 -14.34 30.66 18.33
N GLU A 518 -15.22 29.65 18.21
CA GLU A 518 -15.42 28.66 19.29
C GLU A 518 -14.19 27.76 19.47
N VAL A 519 -13.59 27.31 18.40
CA VAL A 519 -12.33 26.53 18.44
C VAL A 519 -11.26 27.36 19.17
N LYS A 520 -11.09 28.63 18.77
CA LYS A 520 -10.13 29.51 19.41
C LYS A 520 -10.45 29.70 20.89
N ARG A 521 -11.71 29.95 21.26
CA ARG A 521 -12.14 30.11 22.65
C ARG A 521 -11.80 28.89 23.51
N ILE A 522 -12.09 27.68 23.00
CA ILE A 522 -11.78 26.41 23.69
C ILE A 522 -10.28 26.29 23.94
N VAL A 523 -9.46 26.55 22.92
CA VAL A 523 -8.00 26.43 23.03
C VAL A 523 -7.45 27.49 23.99
N ASP A 524 -7.94 28.75 23.92
CA ASP A 524 -7.49 29.85 24.80
C ASP A 524 -7.87 29.57 26.27
N GLU A 525 -9.08 29.04 26.54
CA GLU A 525 -9.51 28.65 27.89
C GLU A 525 -8.67 27.49 28.45
N CYS A 526 -8.41 26.46 27.62
CA CYS A 526 -7.54 25.34 28.01
C CYS A 526 -6.11 25.82 28.27
N TYR A 527 -5.58 26.71 27.44
CA TYR A 527 -4.26 27.30 27.62
C TYR A 527 -4.16 28.06 28.95
N ALA A 528 -5.15 28.89 29.28
CA ALA A 528 -5.14 29.67 30.53
C ALA A 528 -5.14 28.75 31.77
N LYS A 529 -5.99 27.71 31.78
CA LYS A 529 -6.05 26.75 32.90
C LYS A 529 -4.77 25.92 33.01
N ALA A 530 -4.25 25.42 31.88
CA ALA A 530 -3.00 24.67 31.87
C ALA A 530 -1.83 25.50 32.36
N LYS A 531 -1.78 26.79 31.99
CA LYS A 531 -0.78 27.73 32.46
C LYS A 531 -0.86 27.96 33.97
N GLU A 532 -2.06 28.10 34.52
CA GLU A 532 -2.29 28.24 35.97
C GLU A 532 -1.76 26.99 36.71
N ILE A 533 -2.05 25.77 36.22
CA ILE A 533 -1.58 24.51 36.80
C ILE A 533 -0.04 24.43 36.78
N ILE A 534 0.59 24.72 35.64
CA ILE A 534 2.05 24.64 35.50
C ILE A 534 2.73 25.68 36.38
N CYS A 535 2.23 26.92 36.46
CA CYS A 535 2.74 27.95 37.36
C CYS A 535 2.62 27.57 38.83
N GLY A 536 1.54 26.86 39.23
CA GLY A 536 1.39 26.30 40.57
C GLY A 536 2.39 25.21 40.93
N HIS A 537 3.07 24.64 39.94
CA HIS A 537 4.03 23.51 40.09
C HIS A 537 5.39 23.81 39.44
N GLU A 538 5.82 25.07 39.44
CA GLU A 538 7.08 25.52 38.82
C GLU A 538 8.31 24.84 39.42
N ASP A 539 8.28 24.56 40.74
CA ASP A 539 9.30 23.79 41.47
C ASP A 539 9.44 22.37 40.94
N VAL A 540 8.31 21.67 40.69
CA VAL A 540 8.30 20.35 40.10
C VAL A 540 8.77 20.42 38.65
N LEU A 541 8.39 21.44 37.88
CA LEU A 541 8.85 21.65 36.51
C LEU A 541 10.38 21.73 36.43
N HIS A 542 11.00 22.52 37.31
CA HIS A 542 12.46 22.61 37.37
C HIS A 542 13.14 21.30 37.80
N SER A 543 12.57 20.61 38.79
CA SER A 543 13.13 19.34 39.31
C SER A 543 13.02 18.24 38.27
N CYS A 544 11.89 18.14 37.59
CA CYS A 544 11.67 17.17 36.50
C CYS A 544 12.62 17.43 35.33
N ALA A 545 12.74 18.68 34.88
CA ALA A 545 13.65 19.03 33.79
C ALA A 545 15.13 18.72 34.15
N ALA A 546 15.54 19.03 35.39
CA ALA A 546 16.91 18.72 35.87
C ALA A 546 17.17 17.20 35.84
N LEU A 547 16.21 16.39 36.33
CA LEU A 547 16.31 14.93 36.34
C LEU A 547 16.34 14.34 34.92
N LEU A 548 15.54 14.92 34.00
CA LEU A 548 15.55 14.52 32.59
C LEU A 548 16.87 14.86 31.90
N ILE A 549 17.48 16.00 32.22
CA ILE A 549 18.81 16.35 31.67
C ILE A 549 19.88 15.38 32.13
N GLU A 550 19.81 14.92 33.40
CA GLU A 550 20.76 13.97 33.97
C GLU A 550 20.55 12.54 33.45
N LYS A 551 19.32 12.02 33.51
CA LYS A 551 19.00 10.61 33.22
C LYS A 551 18.52 10.33 31.79
N GLU A 552 18.15 11.37 31.04
CA GLU A 552 17.54 11.32 29.70
C GLU A 552 16.17 10.64 29.63
N LYS A 553 15.82 9.80 30.60
CA LYS A 553 14.54 9.10 30.71
C LYS A 553 14.20 8.84 32.17
N ILE A 554 12.94 9.10 32.55
CA ILE A 554 12.42 8.84 33.90
C ILE A 554 11.13 8.01 33.80
N GLY A 555 10.93 7.12 34.78
CA GLY A 555 9.72 6.32 34.91
C GLY A 555 8.71 6.94 35.87
N GLN A 556 7.56 6.26 36.02
CA GLN A 556 6.45 6.68 36.85
C GLN A 556 6.88 6.95 38.31
N GLU A 557 7.56 6.00 38.95
CA GLU A 557 7.96 6.10 40.36
C GLU A 557 8.87 7.32 40.61
N GLU A 558 9.83 7.55 39.71
CA GLU A 558 10.76 8.68 39.81
C GLU A 558 10.04 10.02 39.61
N PHE A 559 9.05 10.06 38.72
CA PHE A 559 8.27 11.26 38.48
C PHE A 559 7.33 11.57 39.64
N GLU A 560 6.60 10.57 40.16
CA GLU A 560 5.70 10.74 41.32
C GLU A 560 6.44 11.18 42.58
N ALA A 561 7.67 10.70 42.78
CA ALA A 561 8.52 11.12 43.91
C ALA A 561 8.82 12.64 43.92
N LEU A 562 8.77 13.32 42.76
CA LEU A 562 8.96 14.78 42.71
C LEU A 562 7.80 15.54 43.34
N PHE A 563 6.56 15.02 43.28
CA PHE A 563 5.39 15.62 43.93
C PHE A 563 5.37 15.30 45.44
N ALA A 564 5.77 14.09 45.84
CA ALA A 564 5.81 13.69 47.25
C ALA A 564 6.83 14.53 48.10
N GLN A 565 7.91 14.99 47.50
CA GLN A 565 8.86 15.90 48.16
C GLN A 565 8.28 17.24 48.53
N LYS A 566 7.24 17.70 47.83
CA LYS A 566 6.56 18.97 48.07
C LYS A 566 5.66 18.91 49.31
N GLU A 567 4.99 17.80 49.57
CA GLU A 567 4.11 17.63 50.74
C GLU A 567 4.87 17.60 52.08
N VAL A 568 6.16 17.27 52.05
CA VAL A 568 7.00 17.21 53.27
C VAL A 568 7.60 18.56 53.63
N THR A 569 7.58 19.55 52.72
CA THR A 569 8.25 20.85 52.91
C THR A 569 7.27 21.95 53.29
N VAL A 570 5.96 21.68 53.43
CA VAL A 570 4.90 22.55 53.94
C VAL A 570 4.52 22.09 55.33
#